data_504a71e506655d13bf3cec79e68cf09c
#
_entry.id   504a71e506655d13bf3cec79e68cf09c
#
_cell.length_a   1.000
_cell.length_b   1.000
_cell.length_c   1.000
_cell.angle_alpha   90.00
_cell.angle_beta   90.00
_cell.angle_gamma   90.00
#
_symmetry.space_group_name_H-M   'P 1'
#
loop_
_entity.id
_entity.type
_entity.pdbx_description
1 polymer ?
#
loop_
_entity_poly.entity_id
_entity_poly.type
_entity_poly.pdbx_seq_one_letter_code
_entity_poly.pdbx_strand_id
1 'polypeptide(L)'
;IHMLSNTTTMSPTDIWKLSDKDIKPQEGWQAAGGFYTNLFQNKVEISVEGYYKQMENYLDYKSGAVLVMNRNLAADVVQTQGKAYGVEFMLKKPLGKLNGWLAYTWSRTQLREVGDRGNMAINGGQWYDAPYDKPHDVKLVANYKFTQRISLSVNGDYATGRPITIPVAKYQ
;
A
#
# COMPACT_ATOMS: atom_id res chain seq x y z
N ILE A 1 20.50 -0.23 -2.76
CA ILE A 1 20.20 -0.50 -1.33
C ILE A 1 18.74 -0.87 -1.23
N HIS A 2 18.46 -1.99 -0.58
CA HIS A 2 17.11 -2.44 -0.30
C HIS A 2 16.85 -2.38 1.20
N MET A 3 15.70 -1.88 1.58
CA MET A 3 15.17 -2.08 2.93
C MET A 3 14.53 -3.47 3.00
N LEU A 4 14.97 -4.28 3.93
CA LEU A 4 14.49 -5.65 4.11
C LEU A 4 13.30 -5.76 5.07
N SER A 5 12.61 -4.64 5.35
CA SER A 5 11.39 -4.59 6.14
C SER A 5 10.22 -4.21 5.26
N ASN A 6 9.11 -4.92 5.39
CA ASN A 6 7.84 -4.64 4.70
C ASN A 6 6.86 -3.86 5.58
N THR A 7 7.34 -3.25 6.65
CA THR A 7 6.52 -2.38 7.51
C THR A 7 6.46 -0.97 6.93
N THR A 8 5.36 -0.28 7.15
CA THR A 8 5.16 1.09 6.64
C THR A 8 5.79 2.17 7.54
N THR A 9 6.26 1.79 8.71
CA THR A 9 6.94 2.68 9.67
C THR A 9 8.37 2.22 9.80
N MET A 10 9.32 3.14 9.62
CA MET A 10 10.72 2.86 9.91
C MET A 10 10.87 2.52 11.40
N SER A 11 11.52 1.40 11.68
CA SER A 11 11.83 0.92 13.01
C SER A 11 13.33 0.84 13.17
N PRO A 12 13.88 0.97 14.39
CA PRO A 12 15.30 0.72 14.65
C PRO A 12 15.75 -0.70 14.27
N THR A 13 14.80 -1.62 14.08
CA THR A 13 15.03 -3.00 13.65
C THR A 13 14.92 -3.20 12.15
N ASP A 14 14.64 -2.17 11.37
CA ASP A 14 14.61 -2.24 9.92
C ASP A 14 16.01 -2.53 9.38
N ILE A 15 16.08 -3.45 8.43
CA ILE A 15 17.34 -3.98 7.91
C ILE A 15 17.51 -3.51 6.47
N TRP A 16 18.72 -3.01 6.15
CA TRP A 16 19.11 -2.54 4.83
C TRP A 16 20.18 -3.44 4.24
N LYS A 17 20.05 -3.75 2.97
CA LYS A 17 21.00 -4.58 2.23
C LYS A 17 21.33 -3.94 0.88
N LEU A 18 22.59 -3.95 0.52
CA LEU A 18 23.03 -3.59 -0.84
C LEU A 18 22.65 -4.68 -1.84
N SER A 19 22.28 -4.27 -3.04
CA SER A 19 22.09 -5.19 -4.15
C SER A 19 23.44 -5.82 -4.55
N ASP A 20 23.43 -7.11 -4.81
CA ASP A 20 24.57 -7.88 -5.28
C ASP A 20 24.11 -8.96 -6.28
N LYS A 21 24.98 -9.93 -6.60
CA LYS A 21 24.63 -11.01 -7.54
C LYS A 21 23.46 -11.88 -7.07
N ASP A 22 23.23 -11.97 -5.76
CA ASP A 22 22.17 -12.78 -5.16
C ASP A 22 20.90 -11.97 -4.92
N ILE A 23 21.02 -10.64 -4.86
CA ILE A 23 19.91 -9.71 -4.64
C ILE A 23 19.89 -8.67 -5.75
N LYS A 24 19.04 -8.89 -6.75
CA LYS A 24 18.90 -7.99 -7.90
C LYS A 24 18.25 -6.68 -7.51
N PRO A 25 18.53 -5.57 -8.22
CA PRO A 25 17.82 -4.31 -8.03
C PRO A 25 16.33 -4.48 -8.27
N GLN A 26 15.53 -3.76 -7.49
CA GLN A 26 14.08 -3.69 -7.70
C GLN A 26 13.79 -2.89 -8.97
N GLU A 27 12.98 -3.46 -9.85
CA GLU A 27 12.54 -2.85 -11.11
C GLU A 27 11.01 -2.82 -11.17
N GLY A 28 10.47 -1.91 -11.95
CA GLY A 28 9.02 -1.86 -12.13
C GLY A 28 8.59 -0.85 -13.17
N TRP A 29 7.33 -0.96 -13.57
CA TRP A 29 6.64 -0.01 -14.42
C TRP A 29 5.27 0.34 -13.83
N GLN A 30 4.77 1.50 -14.23
CA GLN A 30 3.48 2.01 -13.77
C GLN A 30 2.75 2.68 -14.92
N ALA A 31 1.45 2.42 -15.00
CA ALA A 31 0.52 3.14 -15.85
C ALA A 31 -0.58 3.75 -14.98
N ALA A 32 -0.94 5.00 -15.27
CA ALA A 32 -1.99 5.70 -14.56
C ALA A 32 -2.79 6.56 -15.54
N GLY A 33 -4.07 6.72 -15.26
CA GLY A 33 -4.95 7.59 -16.02
C GLY A 33 -6.00 8.20 -15.11
N GLY A 34 -6.48 9.38 -15.45
CA GLY A 34 -7.45 10.10 -14.63
C GLY A 34 -8.46 10.88 -15.45
N PHE A 35 -9.60 11.11 -14.83
CA PHE A 35 -10.69 11.93 -15.32
C PHE A 35 -10.99 13.02 -14.30
N TYR A 36 -11.10 14.27 -14.79
CA TYR A 36 -11.36 15.43 -13.97
C TYR A 36 -12.54 16.19 -14.55
N THR A 37 -13.49 16.59 -13.73
CA THR A 37 -14.63 17.39 -14.16
C THR A 37 -15.06 18.35 -13.07
N ASN A 38 -15.63 19.47 -13.49
CA ASN A 38 -16.25 20.45 -12.61
C ASN A 38 -17.76 20.48 -12.88
N LEU A 39 -18.54 20.43 -11.83
CA LEU A 39 -19.99 20.46 -11.87
C LEU A 39 -20.52 21.73 -11.20
N PHE A 40 -21.80 22.05 -11.48
CA PHE A 40 -22.50 23.20 -10.89
C PHE A 40 -21.72 24.52 -11.04
N GLN A 41 -21.31 24.85 -12.26
CA GLN A 41 -20.56 26.08 -12.58
C GLN A 41 -19.25 26.21 -11.76
N ASN A 42 -18.44 25.15 -11.75
CA ASN A 42 -17.20 25.06 -11.00
C ASN A 42 -17.34 25.11 -9.46
N LYS A 43 -18.52 24.83 -8.92
CA LYS A 43 -18.74 24.77 -7.47
C LYS A 43 -18.31 23.44 -6.87
N VAL A 44 -18.34 22.37 -7.65
CA VAL A 44 -17.93 21.02 -7.24
C VAL A 44 -16.94 20.47 -8.22
N GLU A 45 -15.80 20.01 -7.70
CA GLU A 45 -14.76 19.34 -8.48
C GLU A 45 -14.82 17.84 -8.18
N ILE A 46 -14.82 17.03 -9.23
CA ILE A 46 -14.77 15.57 -9.14
C ILE A 46 -13.58 15.08 -9.92
N SER A 47 -12.80 14.20 -9.31
CA SER A 47 -11.72 13.50 -9.98
C SER A 47 -11.77 12.00 -9.72
N VAL A 48 -11.43 11.21 -10.73
CA VAL A 48 -11.28 9.76 -10.65
C VAL A 48 -9.96 9.41 -11.30
N GLU A 49 -9.08 8.76 -10.56
CA GLU A 49 -7.79 8.28 -11.06
C GLU A 49 -7.67 6.78 -10.85
N GLY A 50 -7.18 6.09 -11.88
CA GLY A 50 -6.86 4.68 -11.80
C GLY A 50 -5.38 4.47 -12.08
N TYR A 51 -4.77 3.47 -11.44
CA TYR A 51 -3.39 3.10 -11.69
C TYR A 51 -3.17 1.60 -11.64
N TYR A 52 -2.16 1.15 -12.34
CA TYR A 52 -1.63 -0.19 -12.26
C TYR A 52 -0.10 -0.13 -12.21
N LYS A 53 0.49 -0.82 -11.26
CA LYS A 53 1.94 -0.90 -11.07
C LYS A 53 2.35 -2.35 -10.98
N GLN A 54 3.42 -2.70 -11.68
CA GLN A 54 4.08 -4.00 -11.56
C GLN A 54 5.51 -3.80 -11.11
N MET A 55 5.94 -4.62 -10.15
CA MET A 55 7.30 -4.59 -9.60
C MET A 55 7.93 -5.96 -9.73
N GLU A 56 9.22 -5.98 -10.04
CA GLU A 56 10.03 -7.19 -10.09
C GLU A 56 11.21 -7.06 -9.12
N ASN A 57 11.75 -8.21 -8.72
CA ASN A 57 12.86 -8.27 -7.77
C ASN A 57 12.58 -7.56 -6.44
N TYR A 58 11.31 -7.53 -6.01
CA TYR A 58 10.93 -7.07 -4.69
C TYR A 58 11.36 -8.11 -3.65
N LEU A 59 11.88 -7.66 -2.50
CA LEU A 59 12.40 -8.57 -1.48
C LEU A 59 11.36 -8.86 -0.41
N ASP A 60 11.23 -10.13 -0.04
CA ASP A 60 10.47 -10.58 1.11
C ASP A 60 11.25 -11.66 1.87
N TYR A 61 10.81 -12.03 3.05
CA TYR A 61 11.50 -13.02 3.89
C TYR A 61 10.96 -14.42 3.64
N LYS A 62 11.86 -15.40 3.67
CA LYS A 62 11.46 -16.82 3.71
C LYS A 62 10.64 -17.10 4.95
N SER A 63 9.71 -18.05 4.84
CA SER A 63 9.02 -18.59 6.01
C SER A 63 10.01 -19.10 7.05
N GLY A 64 9.91 -18.60 8.29
CA GLY A 64 10.82 -18.96 9.38
C GLY A 64 12.19 -18.28 9.34
N ALA A 65 12.36 -17.22 8.53
CA ALA A 65 13.59 -16.45 8.47
C ALA A 65 13.95 -15.84 9.84
N VAL A 66 15.22 -15.95 10.22
CA VAL A 66 15.78 -15.28 11.40
C VAL A 66 16.39 -13.96 10.97
N LEU A 67 15.85 -12.85 11.45
CA LEU A 67 16.20 -11.50 10.98
C LEU A 67 17.22 -10.82 11.88
N VAL A 68 17.14 -11.05 13.19
CA VAL A 68 18.00 -10.39 14.17
C VAL A 68 19.31 -11.14 14.29
N MET A 69 20.43 -10.40 14.17
CA MET A 69 21.79 -10.93 14.26
C MET A 69 22.12 -12.04 13.24
N ASN A 70 21.39 -12.10 12.13
CA ASN A 70 21.64 -13.09 11.09
C ASN A 70 22.84 -12.66 10.22
N ARG A 71 23.87 -13.47 10.18
CA ARG A 71 25.09 -13.22 9.37
C ARG A 71 24.90 -13.49 7.88
N ASN A 72 23.87 -14.23 7.50
CA ASN A 72 23.60 -14.61 6.11
C ASN A 72 22.16 -14.27 5.71
N LEU A 73 21.80 -13.01 5.83
CA LEU A 73 20.47 -12.50 5.46
C LEU A 73 20.11 -12.78 4.00
N ALA A 74 21.08 -12.78 3.10
CA ALA A 74 20.85 -13.06 1.68
C ALA A 74 20.29 -14.47 1.44
N ALA A 75 20.57 -15.43 2.33
CA ALA A 75 20.01 -16.78 2.25
C ALA A 75 18.55 -16.86 2.77
N ASP A 76 18.12 -15.91 3.59
CA ASP A 76 16.80 -15.89 4.22
C ASP A 76 15.82 -14.94 3.54
N VAL A 77 16.23 -14.22 2.51
CA VAL A 77 15.35 -13.40 1.68
C VAL A 77 15.07 -14.08 0.36
N VAL A 78 13.92 -13.78 -0.22
CA VAL A 78 13.52 -14.24 -1.54
C VAL A 78 13.12 -13.06 -2.39
N GLN A 79 13.35 -13.17 -3.70
CA GLN A 79 12.85 -12.20 -4.66
C GLN A 79 11.40 -12.51 -4.99
N THR A 80 10.58 -11.48 -5.02
CA THR A 80 9.15 -11.58 -5.32
C THR A 80 8.79 -10.67 -6.49
N GLN A 81 7.69 -11.01 -7.16
CA GLN A 81 6.99 -10.10 -8.04
C GLN A 81 5.88 -9.41 -7.26
N GLY A 82 5.69 -8.12 -7.51
CA GLY A 82 4.63 -7.33 -6.91
C GLY A 82 3.72 -6.74 -7.97
N LYS A 83 2.46 -6.61 -7.64
CA LYS A 83 1.48 -5.81 -8.39
C LYS A 83 0.69 -4.95 -7.43
N ALA A 84 0.48 -3.71 -7.84
CA ALA A 84 -0.39 -2.77 -7.14
C ALA A 84 -1.32 -2.11 -8.14
N TYR A 85 -2.58 -2.03 -7.80
CA TYR A 85 -3.59 -1.38 -8.63
C TYR A 85 -4.65 -0.76 -7.74
N GLY A 86 -5.30 0.27 -8.26
CA GLY A 86 -6.33 0.94 -7.49
C GLY A 86 -7.02 2.05 -8.25
N VAL A 87 -8.06 2.57 -7.60
CA VAL A 87 -8.85 3.70 -8.07
C VAL A 87 -8.98 4.68 -6.92
N GLU A 88 -8.71 5.95 -7.20
CA GLU A 88 -8.93 7.06 -6.28
C GLU A 88 -10.06 7.93 -6.80
N PHE A 89 -11.04 8.17 -5.95
CA PHE A 89 -12.14 9.10 -6.19
C PHE A 89 -12.01 10.28 -5.25
N MET A 90 -12.08 11.50 -5.77
CA MET A 90 -12.09 12.71 -4.99
C MET A 90 -13.26 13.61 -5.38
N LEU A 91 -13.97 14.11 -4.38
CA LEU A 91 -14.99 15.12 -4.51
C LEU A 91 -14.61 16.31 -3.64
N LYS A 92 -14.55 17.49 -4.24
CA LYS A 92 -14.14 18.73 -3.56
C LYS A 92 -15.15 19.83 -3.81
N LYS A 93 -15.56 20.48 -2.74
CA LYS A 93 -16.41 21.66 -2.77
C LYS A 93 -15.73 22.79 -1.98
N PRO A 94 -14.97 23.67 -2.67
CA PRO A 94 -14.11 24.63 -2.00
C PRO A 94 -14.83 25.86 -1.45
N LEU A 95 -16.03 26.16 -1.92
CA LEU A 95 -16.75 27.40 -1.62
C LEU A 95 -18.16 27.13 -1.12
N GLY A 96 -18.71 28.11 -0.39
CA GLY A 96 -20.05 28.12 0.11
C GLY A 96 -20.18 27.92 1.64
N LYS A 97 -21.38 27.89 2.16
CA LYS A 97 -21.66 27.65 3.59
C LYS A 97 -21.21 26.24 4.01
N LEU A 98 -21.40 25.26 3.13
CA LEU A 98 -20.84 23.92 3.24
C LEU A 98 -19.68 23.82 2.27
N ASN A 99 -18.49 23.56 2.79
CA ASN A 99 -17.30 23.32 1.99
C ASN A 99 -16.49 22.16 2.58
N GLY A 100 -15.60 21.57 1.79
CA GLY A 100 -14.80 20.46 2.20
C GLY A 100 -14.45 19.54 1.05
N TRP A 101 -13.97 18.36 1.39
CA TRP A 101 -13.63 17.34 0.40
C TRP A 101 -13.83 15.93 0.95
N LEU A 102 -14.03 15.00 0.04
CA LEU A 102 -14.12 13.58 0.30
C LEU A 102 -13.14 12.86 -0.64
N ALA A 103 -12.28 12.06 -0.10
CA ALA A 103 -11.39 11.19 -0.87
C ALA A 103 -11.67 9.73 -0.51
N TYR A 104 -11.86 8.89 -1.52
CA TYR A 104 -11.98 7.44 -1.38
C TYR A 104 -10.95 6.76 -2.26
N THR A 105 -10.14 5.90 -1.67
CA THR A 105 -9.16 5.10 -2.38
C THR A 105 -9.47 3.63 -2.19
N TRP A 106 -9.66 2.91 -3.29
CA TRP A 106 -9.64 1.46 -3.33
C TRP A 106 -8.35 1.00 -3.98
N SER A 107 -7.59 0.16 -3.29
CA SER A 107 -6.31 -0.32 -3.79
C SER A 107 -6.01 -1.73 -3.31
N ARG A 108 -5.20 -2.44 -4.07
CA ARG A 108 -4.68 -3.75 -3.71
C ARG A 108 -3.20 -3.81 -4.06
N THR A 109 -2.44 -4.35 -3.14
CA THR A 109 -1.02 -4.64 -3.34
C THR A 109 -0.79 -6.10 -3.01
N GLN A 110 -0.31 -6.86 -3.98
CA GLN A 110 -0.09 -8.28 -3.86
C GLN A 110 1.34 -8.64 -4.27
N LEU A 111 1.87 -9.66 -3.65
CA LEU A 111 3.21 -10.19 -3.88
C LEU A 111 3.13 -11.68 -4.23
N ARG A 112 4.13 -12.17 -4.95
CA ARG A 112 4.31 -13.58 -5.26
C ARG A 112 5.80 -13.92 -5.25
N GLU A 113 6.19 -15.00 -4.60
CA GLU A 113 7.56 -15.48 -4.67
C GLU A 113 7.91 -15.95 -6.08
N VAL A 114 9.08 -15.56 -6.54
CA VAL A 114 9.65 -15.99 -7.83
C VAL A 114 10.63 -17.14 -7.56
N GLY A 115 10.37 -18.29 -8.15
CA GLY A 115 11.21 -19.47 -8.00
C GLY A 115 10.40 -20.74 -7.75
N ASP A 116 11.01 -21.86 -7.94
CA ASP A 116 10.40 -23.18 -7.74
C ASP A 116 10.83 -23.78 -6.41
N ARG A 117 10.25 -23.30 -5.33
CA ARG A 117 10.41 -23.85 -3.98
C ARG A 117 9.25 -24.74 -3.53
N GLY A 118 8.29 -24.91 -4.42
CA GLY A 118 7.10 -25.74 -4.15
C GLY A 118 6.37 -25.33 -2.86
N ASN A 119 6.08 -26.29 -2.00
CA ASN A 119 5.39 -26.05 -0.72
C ASN A 119 6.20 -25.23 0.30
N MET A 120 7.47 -24.97 0.07
CA MET A 120 8.31 -24.11 0.91
C MET A 120 8.26 -22.64 0.49
N ALA A 121 7.67 -22.34 -0.67
CA ALA A 121 7.49 -20.97 -1.12
C ALA A 121 6.47 -20.23 -0.25
N ILE A 122 6.61 -18.92 -0.14
CA ILE A 122 5.63 -18.08 0.56
C ILE A 122 4.27 -18.28 -0.11
N ASN A 123 3.26 -18.62 0.68
CA ASN A 123 1.91 -18.94 0.22
C ASN A 123 1.86 -20.00 -0.92
N GLY A 124 2.80 -20.95 -0.92
CA GLY A 124 2.88 -21.97 -1.96
C GLY A 124 3.18 -21.43 -3.37
N GLY A 125 3.83 -20.27 -3.48
CA GLY A 125 4.13 -19.60 -4.75
C GLY A 125 2.94 -18.87 -5.38
N GLN A 126 1.81 -18.76 -4.67
CA GLN A 126 0.64 -18.01 -5.13
C GLN A 126 0.70 -16.55 -4.68
N TRP A 127 -0.13 -15.72 -5.31
CA TRP A 127 -0.28 -14.32 -4.92
C TRP A 127 -0.82 -14.20 -3.48
N TYR A 128 -0.24 -13.31 -2.69
CA TYR A 128 -0.68 -12.98 -1.34
C TYR A 128 -0.69 -11.46 -1.14
N ASP A 129 -1.54 -11.00 -0.24
CA ASP A 129 -1.64 -9.58 0.07
C ASP A 129 -0.39 -9.10 0.82
N ALA A 130 0.14 -7.96 0.41
CA ALA A 130 1.28 -7.34 1.08
C ALA A 130 0.91 -6.93 2.51
N PRO A 131 1.84 -6.98 3.48
CA PRO A 131 1.55 -6.62 4.87
C PRO A 131 1.14 -5.15 5.06
N TYR A 132 1.42 -4.29 4.10
CA TYR A 132 1.01 -2.88 4.09
C TYR A 132 -0.22 -2.61 3.20
N ASP A 133 -0.88 -3.65 2.67
CA ASP A 133 -2.08 -3.49 1.85
C ASP A 133 -3.23 -2.90 2.68
N LYS A 134 -3.86 -1.86 2.15
CA LYS A 134 -5.04 -1.22 2.72
C LYS A 134 -6.10 -1.10 1.62
N PRO A 135 -6.99 -2.09 1.48
CA PRO A 135 -7.96 -2.12 0.39
C PRO A 135 -8.88 -0.91 0.30
N HIS A 136 -9.26 -0.35 1.43
CA HIS A 136 -10.14 0.82 1.48
C HIS A 136 -9.57 1.90 2.38
N ASP A 137 -9.56 3.13 1.89
CA ASP A 137 -9.17 4.34 2.62
C ASP A 137 -10.15 5.46 2.28
N VAL A 138 -10.80 6.01 3.29
CA VAL A 138 -11.76 7.10 3.16
C VAL A 138 -11.31 8.25 4.04
N LYS A 139 -11.23 9.44 3.46
CA LYS A 139 -10.93 10.68 4.18
C LYS A 139 -12.00 11.72 3.87
N LEU A 140 -12.49 12.36 4.91
CA LEU A 140 -13.51 13.39 4.82
C LEU A 140 -13.10 14.60 5.64
N VAL A 141 -13.20 15.76 5.02
CA VAL A 141 -13.15 17.05 5.72
C VAL A 141 -14.37 17.87 5.29
N ALA A 142 -15.18 18.28 6.24
CA ALA A 142 -16.35 19.10 5.99
C ALA A 142 -16.41 20.26 6.97
N ASN A 143 -16.73 21.44 6.46
CA ASN A 143 -16.93 22.65 7.24
C ASN A 143 -18.28 23.24 6.90
N TYR A 144 -19.05 23.61 7.91
CA TYR A 144 -20.35 24.23 7.76
C TYR A 144 -20.44 25.53 8.57
N LYS A 145 -20.75 26.62 7.89
CA LYS A 145 -21.00 27.92 8.52
C LYS A 145 -22.48 28.11 8.80
N PHE A 146 -22.88 28.02 10.05
CA PHE A 146 -24.25 28.31 10.47
C PHE A 146 -24.56 29.81 10.40
N THR A 147 -23.67 30.63 10.94
CA THR A 147 -23.71 32.08 10.92
C THR A 147 -22.29 32.64 10.70
N GLN A 148 -22.18 33.98 10.62
CA GLN A 148 -20.88 34.64 10.54
C GLN A 148 -20.00 34.41 11.79
N ARG A 149 -20.60 33.95 12.90
CA ARG A 149 -19.90 33.74 14.18
C ARG A 149 -19.75 32.28 14.59
N ILE A 150 -20.54 31.40 13.96
CA ILE A 150 -20.62 29.97 14.35
C ILE A 150 -20.32 29.11 13.12
N SER A 151 -19.31 28.26 13.23
CA SER A 151 -18.99 27.27 12.24
C SER A 151 -18.68 25.90 12.89
N LEU A 152 -18.96 24.83 12.18
CA LEU A 152 -18.65 23.46 12.57
C LEU A 152 -17.68 22.84 11.57
N SER A 153 -16.64 22.21 12.06
CA SER A 153 -15.69 21.44 11.26
C SER A 153 -15.72 19.98 11.67
N VAL A 154 -15.81 19.09 10.69
CA VAL A 154 -15.81 17.65 10.88
C VAL A 154 -14.70 17.03 10.05
N ASN A 155 -13.87 16.22 10.68
CA ASN A 155 -12.82 15.42 10.03
C ASN A 155 -13.08 13.94 10.31
N GLY A 156 -13.04 13.12 9.26
CA GLY A 156 -13.18 11.68 9.36
C GLY A 156 -12.08 10.99 8.57
N ASP A 157 -11.53 9.93 9.13
CA ASP A 157 -10.58 9.05 8.47
C ASP A 157 -10.95 7.60 8.80
N TYR A 158 -11.09 6.79 7.76
CA TYR A 158 -11.36 5.36 7.88
C TYR A 158 -10.46 4.59 6.92
N ALA A 159 -9.76 3.60 7.44
CA ALA A 159 -8.97 2.68 6.63
C ALA A 159 -9.20 1.25 7.10
N THR A 160 -9.22 0.30 6.17
CA THR A 160 -9.24 -1.12 6.51
C THR A 160 -7.95 -1.53 7.18
N GLY A 161 -8.03 -2.54 8.06
CA GLY A 161 -6.86 -3.15 8.71
C GLY A 161 -5.89 -3.74 7.70
N ARG A 162 -4.65 -3.91 8.13
CA ARG A 162 -3.61 -4.55 7.32
C ARG A 162 -3.65 -6.06 7.47
N PRO A 163 -3.26 -6.83 6.44
CA PRO A 163 -3.02 -8.26 6.57
C PRO A 163 -1.96 -8.55 7.64
N ILE A 164 -2.17 -9.61 8.39
CA ILE A 164 -1.19 -10.11 9.36
C ILE A 164 -0.81 -11.55 9.01
N THR A 165 0.45 -11.89 9.25
CA THR A 165 0.93 -13.28 9.12
C THR A 165 0.90 -13.94 10.48
N ILE A 166 0.11 -15.01 10.61
CA ILE A 166 0.03 -15.79 11.84
C ILE A 166 0.86 -17.07 11.63
N PRO A 167 1.90 -17.31 12.44
CA PRO A 167 2.64 -18.56 12.38
C PRO A 167 1.72 -19.72 12.81
N VAL A 168 1.60 -20.74 11.98
CA VAL A 168 0.86 -21.97 12.31
C VAL A 168 1.88 -23.04 12.64
N ALA A 169 1.78 -23.62 13.84
CA ALA A 169 2.62 -24.74 14.21
C ALA A 169 2.27 -25.94 13.32
N LYS A 170 3.28 -26.51 12.68
CA LYS A 170 3.15 -27.82 12.04
C LYS A 170 3.53 -28.87 13.06
N TYR A 171 2.60 -29.73 13.43
CA TYR A 171 2.91 -30.98 14.11
C TYR A 171 3.43 -31.96 13.07
N GLN A 172 4.61 -32.50 13.34
CA GLN A 172 5.14 -33.64 12.57
C GLN A 172 4.60 -34.92 13.16
#